data_717b33b33b80e2f34bf238d2bb7a592e
#
_entry.id   717b33b33b80e2f34bf238d2bb7a592e
#
_cell.length_a   1.000
_cell.length_b   1.000
_cell.length_c   1.000
_cell.angle_alpha   90.00
_cell.angle_beta   90.00
_cell.angle_gamma   90.00
#
_symmetry.space_group_name_H-M   'P 1'
#
loop_
_entity.id
_entity.type
_entity.pdbx_description
1 polymer ?
#
loop_
_entity_poly.entity_id
_entity_poly.type
_entity_poly.pdbx_seq_one_letter_code
_entity_poly.pdbx_strand_id
1 'polypeptide(L)'
;MAGFTFKGGVHPYEGKELSKDKPIERLVPIGDMVYPLSQHIGAPAKPVVAKNDRVLVGQLIAEASGFVSANIYSSVSGTVKTIEKRRVATGDMVMSIVVENDGLFEETEPLPIGDIANMTKEDVLEEMFLIISGE
;
A
#
# COMPACT_ATOMS: atom_id res chain seq x y z
N MET A 1 22.96 -6.16 -42.29
CA MET A 1 23.31 -6.52 -40.88
C MET A 1 22.30 -7.57 -40.40
N ALA A 2 22.76 -8.77 -40.09
CA ALA A 2 21.87 -9.78 -39.48
C ALA A 2 21.57 -9.37 -38.06
N GLY A 3 20.30 -9.05 -37.76
CA GLY A 3 19.86 -8.78 -36.40
C GLY A 3 19.94 -10.04 -35.56
N PHE A 4 20.58 -9.97 -34.43
CA PHE A 4 20.56 -11.05 -33.44
C PHE A 4 19.17 -11.06 -32.80
N THR A 5 18.40 -12.12 -33.05
CA THR A 5 17.12 -12.36 -32.37
C THR A 5 17.33 -13.40 -31.30
N PHE A 6 16.94 -13.09 -30.06
CA PHE A 6 16.88 -14.09 -28.98
C PHE A 6 15.68 -15.01 -29.23
N LYS A 7 15.96 -16.30 -29.41
CA LYS A 7 14.92 -17.32 -29.36
C LYS A 7 14.82 -17.84 -27.93
N GLY A 8 13.76 -17.45 -27.23
CA GLY A 8 13.49 -17.83 -25.84
C GLY A 8 13.94 -16.79 -24.83
N GLY A 9 13.32 -16.83 -23.66
CA GLY A 9 13.68 -15.97 -22.52
C GLY A 9 14.86 -16.54 -21.73
N VAL A 10 15.54 -15.67 -21.00
CA VAL A 10 16.49 -16.09 -19.96
C VAL A 10 15.68 -16.41 -18.71
N HIS A 11 15.80 -17.61 -18.18
CA HIS A 11 15.25 -18.00 -16.89
C HIS A 11 16.32 -17.87 -15.81
N PRO A 12 16.36 -16.75 -15.09
CA PRO A 12 17.29 -16.60 -13.96
C PRO A 12 16.91 -17.58 -12.84
N TYR A 13 17.89 -17.91 -12.01
CA TYR A 13 17.67 -18.69 -10.81
C TYR A 13 16.66 -17.98 -9.89
N GLU A 14 15.56 -18.63 -9.54
CA GLU A 14 14.44 -18.00 -8.80
C GLU A 14 14.72 -17.82 -7.31
N GLY A 15 15.60 -18.60 -6.72
CA GLY A 15 15.97 -18.52 -5.30
C GLY A 15 14.84 -18.90 -4.32
N LYS A 16 13.80 -19.58 -4.80
CA LYS A 16 12.62 -19.93 -4.00
C LYS A 16 12.77 -21.20 -3.16
N GLU A 17 13.87 -21.93 -3.28
CA GLU A 17 14.08 -23.24 -2.63
C GLU A 17 14.00 -23.15 -1.11
N LEU A 18 14.35 -22.00 -0.53
CA LEU A 18 14.30 -21.79 0.92
C LEU A 18 12.89 -21.55 1.46
N SER A 19 11.94 -21.16 0.60
CA SER A 19 10.60 -20.72 1.03
C SER A 19 9.44 -21.49 0.39
N LYS A 20 9.63 -22.15 -0.77
CA LYS A 20 8.54 -22.77 -1.56
C LYS A 20 7.69 -23.80 -0.79
N ASP A 21 8.32 -24.51 0.16
CA ASP A 21 7.67 -25.57 0.94
C ASP A 21 7.29 -25.11 2.36
N LYS A 22 7.46 -23.82 2.68
CA LYS A 22 7.07 -23.25 3.98
C LYS A 22 5.63 -22.75 3.93
N PRO A 23 4.88 -22.92 5.03
CA PRO A 23 3.54 -22.37 5.14
C PRO A 23 3.59 -20.84 5.11
N ILE A 24 2.48 -20.23 4.68
CA ILE A 24 2.29 -18.77 4.80
C ILE A 24 2.10 -18.45 6.28
N GLU A 25 2.93 -17.58 6.81
CA GLU A 25 2.86 -17.11 8.19
C GLU A 25 2.30 -15.69 8.25
N ARG A 26 1.49 -15.41 9.28
CA ARG A 26 0.99 -14.07 9.55
C ARG A 26 2.03 -13.29 10.34
N LEU A 27 2.56 -12.22 9.76
CA LEU A 27 3.41 -11.27 10.47
C LEU A 27 2.52 -10.24 11.19
N VAL A 28 2.65 -10.17 12.50
CA VAL A 28 2.03 -9.11 13.30
C VAL A 28 3.04 -7.97 13.42
N PRO A 29 2.73 -6.76 12.89
CA PRO A 29 3.65 -5.64 12.99
C PRO A 29 3.80 -5.15 14.43
N ILE A 30 5.04 -4.85 14.82
CA ILE A 30 5.41 -4.33 16.14
C ILE A 30 6.21 -3.03 15.99
N GLY A 31 5.94 -2.06 16.89
CA GLY A 31 6.62 -0.76 16.88
C GLY A 31 6.06 0.21 15.85
N ASP A 32 6.84 1.23 15.54
CA ASP A 32 6.44 2.28 14.62
C ASP A 32 6.30 1.76 13.18
N MET A 33 5.19 2.09 12.52
CA MET A 33 4.96 1.81 11.11
C MET A 33 5.26 3.02 10.26
N VAL A 34 6.00 2.82 9.17
CA VAL A 34 6.43 3.91 8.28
C VAL A 34 5.76 3.74 6.92
N TYR A 35 4.97 4.72 6.53
CA TYR A 35 4.26 4.76 5.25
C TYR A 35 4.88 5.81 4.33
N PRO A 36 5.77 5.42 3.41
CA PRO A 36 6.30 6.35 2.41
C PRO A 36 5.18 6.89 1.53
N LEU A 37 5.18 8.20 1.26
CA LEU A 37 4.19 8.82 0.36
C LEU A 37 4.45 8.51 -1.13
N SER A 38 5.62 7.95 -1.44
CA SER A 38 6.02 7.49 -2.77
C SER A 38 6.23 5.97 -2.75
N GLN A 39 5.15 5.21 -2.89
CA GLN A 39 5.16 3.74 -2.95
C GLN A 39 4.92 3.19 -4.37
N HIS A 40 4.72 4.06 -5.34
CA HIS A 40 4.38 3.74 -6.72
C HIS A 40 5.10 4.69 -7.69
N ILE A 41 5.05 4.38 -8.97
CA ILE A 41 5.52 5.28 -10.04
C ILE A 41 4.53 6.46 -10.15
N GLY A 42 5.03 7.65 -10.37
CA GLY A 42 4.22 8.86 -10.57
C GLY A 42 4.28 9.84 -9.41
N ALA A 43 3.22 10.62 -9.22
CA ALA A 43 3.20 11.66 -8.20
C ALA A 43 3.05 11.04 -6.79
N PRO A 44 3.85 11.48 -5.80
CA PRO A 44 3.69 11.04 -4.42
C PRO A 44 2.30 11.39 -3.90
N ALA A 45 1.72 10.53 -3.06
CA ALA A 45 0.46 10.80 -2.39
C ALA A 45 0.60 12.00 -1.43
N LYS A 46 -0.51 12.69 -1.16
CA LYS A 46 -0.58 13.79 -0.19
C LYS A 46 -1.13 13.28 1.12
N PRO A 47 -0.50 13.56 2.27
CA PRO A 47 -1.03 13.18 3.56
C PRO A 47 -2.35 13.92 3.83
N VAL A 48 -3.36 13.18 4.32
CA VAL A 48 -4.65 13.71 4.79
C VAL A 48 -4.74 13.70 6.31
N VAL A 49 -3.72 13.20 6.98
CA VAL A 49 -3.58 13.17 8.44
C VAL A 49 -2.47 14.10 8.90
N ALA A 50 -2.57 14.54 10.14
CA ALA A 50 -1.58 15.39 10.79
C ALA A 50 -0.92 14.67 11.98
N LYS A 51 0.16 15.26 12.51
CA LYS A 51 0.81 14.78 13.73
C LYS A 51 -0.18 14.77 14.90
N ASN A 52 -0.18 13.69 15.66
CA ASN A 52 -1.05 13.35 16.79
C ASN A 52 -2.48 12.93 16.40
N ASP A 53 -2.81 12.81 15.12
CA ASP A 53 -4.08 12.23 14.72
C ASP A 53 -4.13 10.74 15.04
N ARG A 54 -5.27 10.26 15.51
CA ARG A 54 -5.54 8.84 15.62
C ARG A 54 -5.89 8.27 14.26
N VAL A 55 -5.37 7.09 13.98
CA VAL A 55 -5.65 6.35 12.75
C VAL A 55 -6.07 4.92 13.09
N LEU A 56 -6.92 4.34 12.24
CA LEU A 56 -7.43 2.99 12.35
C LEU A 56 -6.93 2.13 11.19
N VAL A 57 -6.98 0.82 11.33
CA VAL A 57 -6.68 -0.11 10.23
C VAL A 57 -7.68 0.12 9.09
N GLY A 58 -7.20 0.24 7.87
CA GLY A 58 -8.03 0.52 6.69
C GLY A 58 -8.38 2.00 6.49
N GLN A 59 -8.01 2.88 7.40
CA GLN A 59 -8.25 4.32 7.25
C GLN A 59 -7.32 4.93 6.20
N LEU A 60 -7.85 5.79 5.34
CA LEU A 60 -7.09 6.61 4.40
C LEU A 60 -6.17 7.56 5.16
N ILE A 61 -4.87 7.51 4.90
CA ILE A 61 -3.87 8.37 5.53
C ILE A 61 -3.15 9.28 4.53
N ALA A 62 -3.19 8.93 3.25
CA ALA A 62 -2.75 9.81 2.18
C ALA A 62 -3.54 9.55 0.90
N GLU A 63 -3.92 10.61 0.20
CA GLU A 63 -4.69 10.55 -1.05
C GLU A 63 -3.79 10.68 -2.29
N ALA A 64 -4.23 10.10 -3.39
CA ALA A 64 -3.59 10.22 -4.68
C ALA A 64 -3.54 11.69 -5.12
N SER A 65 -2.40 12.14 -5.68
CA SER A 65 -2.20 13.55 -6.04
C SER A 65 -2.09 13.82 -7.53
N GLY A 66 -2.30 12.81 -8.37
CA GLY A 66 -2.20 12.96 -9.84
C GLY A 66 -2.74 11.75 -10.57
N PHE A 67 -2.75 11.82 -11.90
CA PHE A 67 -3.27 10.77 -12.77
C PHE A 67 -2.57 9.40 -12.56
N VAL A 68 -1.26 9.41 -12.29
CA VAL A 68 -0.51 8.22 -11.87
C VAL A 68 -0.14 8.42 -10.41
N SER A 69 -1.00 8.00 -9.53
CA SER A 69 -0.86 8.07 -8.08
C SER A 69 -1.84 7.08 -7.44
N ALA A 70 -1.64 6.73 -6.19
CA ALA A 70 -2.53 5.84 -5.45
C ALA A 70 -2.70 6.29 -4.01
N ASN A 71 -3.85 5.98 -3.44
CA ASN A 71 -4.15 6.21 -2.04
C ASN A 71 -3.32 5.30 -1.14
N ILE A 72 -3.06 5.75 0.08
CA ILE A 72 -2.33 5.00 1.10
C ILE A 72 -3.22 4.87 2.34
N TYR A 73 -3.40 3.63 2.77
CA TYR A 73 -4.23 3.27 3.92
C TYR A 73 -3.35 2.76 5.07
N SER A 74 -3.79 2.98 6.30
CA SER A 74 -3.09 2.45 7.46
C SER A 74 -3.32 0.94 7.62
N SER A 75 -2.25 0.20 7.87
CA SER A 75 -2.28 -1.23 8.20
C SER A 75 -2.33 -1.51 9.69
N VAL A 76 -2.26 -0.48 10.52
CA VAL A 76 -2.33 -0.58 11.99
C VAL A 76 -3.24 0.51 12.55
N SER A 77 -3.74 0.31 13.77
CA SER A 77 -4.31 1.38 14.57
C SER A 77 -3.22 2.04 15.42
N GLY A 78 -3.39 3.33 15.71
CA GLY A 78 -2.41 4.05 16.51
C GLY A 78 -2.48 5.56 16.35
N THR A 79 -1.37 6.24 16.60
CA THR A 79 -1.26 7.70 16.54
C THR A 79 -0.16 8.12 15.57
N VAL A 80 -0.44 9.11 14.74
CA VAL A 80 0.55 9.71 13.85
C VAL A 80 1.61 10.43 14.69
N LYS A 81 2.80 9.83 14.74
CA LYS A 81 3.94 10.34 15.52
C LYS A 81 4.60 11.54 14.87
N THR A 82 4.83 11.43 13.56
CA THR A 82 5.46 12.47 12.76
C THR A 82 5.26 12.23 11.27
N ILE A 83 5.45 13.30 10.49
CA ILE A 83 5.55 13.21 9.02
C ILE A 83 6.93 13.77 8.66
N GLU A 84 7.83 12.90 8.23
CA GLU A 84 9.23 13.24 8.00
C GLU A 84 9.85 12.42 6.88
N LYS A 85 11.04 12.80 6.43
CA LYS A 85 11.78 12.04 5.44
C LYS A 85 12.37 10.76 6.05
N ARG A 86 12.07 9.63 5.44
CA ARG A 86 12.62 8.31 5.78
C ARG A 86 13.31 7.69 4.56
N ARG A 87 14.31 6.87 4.82
CA ARG A 87 15.00 6.13 3.77
C ARG A 87 14.15 4.94 3.33
N VAL A 88 13.93 4.81 2.02
CA VAL A 88 13.22 3.70 1.40
C VAL A 88 14.18 2.67 0.79
N ALA A 89 13.64 1.56 0.31
CA ALA A 89 14.43 0.44 -0.22
C ALA A 89 15.35 0.83 -1.40
N THR A 90 14.99 1.85 -2.19
CA THR A 90 15.84 2.39 -3.26
C THR A 90 17.05 3.19 -2.75
N GLY A 91 17.09 3.51 -1.45
CA GLY A 91 18.12 4.35 -0.84
C GLY A 91 17.74 5.83 -0.75
N ASP A 92 16.65 6.24 -1.39
CA ASP A 92 16.18 7.63 -1.41
C ASP A 92 15.56 8.04 -0.08
N MET A 93 15.54 9.35 0.18
CA MET A 93 14.87 9.96 1.32
C MET A 93 13.55 10.55 0.87
N VAL A 94 12.44 9.88 1.22
CA VAL A 94 11.08 10.31 0.84
C VAL A 94 10.25 10.69 2.07
N MET A 95 9.31 11.62 1.87
CA MET A 95 8.35 11.98 2.91
C MET A 95 7.53 10.75 3.27
N SER A 96 7.37 10.52 4.56
CA SER A 96 6.71 9.33 5.10
C SER A 96 5.89 9.70 6.33
N ILE A 97 4.73 9.07 6.48
CA ILE A 97 3.92 9.14 7.70
C ILE A 97 4.43 8.05 8.64
N VAL A 98 4.73 8.41 9.88
CA VAL A 98 5.14 7.48 10.93
C VAL A 98 4.00 7.35 11.93
N VAL A 99 3.47 6.14 12.06
CA VAL A 99 2.40 5.81 13.00
C VAL A 99 2.96 4.96 14.13
N GLU A 100 2.76 5.39 15.35
CA GLU A 100 3.03 4.59 16.55
C GLU A 100 1.89 3.57 16.71
N ASN A 101 2.21 2.30 16.45
CA ASN A 101 1.25 1.21 16.54
C ASN A 101 0.87 0.96 18.00
N ASP A 102 -0.42 0.96 18.31
CA ASP A 102 -0.94 0.67 19.65
C ASP A 102 -1.16 -0.82 19.92
N GLY A 103 -1.02 -1.66 18.90
CA GLY A 103 -1.20 -3.11 18.99
C GLY A 103 -2.64 -3.58 19.12
N LEU A 104 -3.61 -2.67 19.06
CA LEU A 104 -5.04 -3.00 19.20
C LEU A 104 -5.67 -3.43 17.88
N PHE A 105 -5.13 -2.97 16.75
CA PHE A 105 -5.63 -3.25 15.40
C PHE A 105 -7.13 -2.92 15.24
N GLU A 106 -7.57 -1.81 15.83
CA GLU A 106 -8.93 -1.31 15.63
C GLU A 106 -9.14 -0.96 14.16
N GLU A 107 -10.17 -1.52 13.56
CA GLU A 107 -10.51 -1.34 12.15
C GLU A 107 -11.47 -0.18 11.96
N THR A 108 -11.34 0.54 10.84
CA THR A 108 -12.40 1.44 10.38
C THR A 108 -13.61 0.64 9.91
N GLU A 109 -14.77 1.26 9.84
CA GLU A 109 -15.94 0.60 9.25
C GLU A 109 -15.58 0.19 7.80
N PRO A 110 -15.80 -1.09 7.45
CA PRO A 110 -15.51 -1.53 6.09
C PRO A 110 -16.41 -0.76 5.11
N LEU A 111 -15.85 -0.39 3.97
CA LEU A 111 -16.65 0.15 2.88
C LEU A 111 -17.76 -0.87 2.54
N PRO A 112 -19.01 -0.43 2.36
CA PRO A 112 -20.10 -1.33 1.99
C PRO A 112 -19.76 -1.92 0.61
N ILE A 113 -19.34 -3.17 0.60
CA ILE A 113 -19.15 -3.92 -0.65
C ILE A 113 -20.53 -4.38 -1.08
N GLY A 114 -20.99 -3.97 -2.27
CA GLY A 114 -22.21 -4.44 -2.87
C GLY A 114 -22.21 -5.97 -3.07
N ASP A 115 -23.36 -6.54 -3.37
CA ASP A 115 -23.47 -7.97 -3.68
C ASP A 115 -22.78 -8.27 -5.02
N ILE A 116 -21.53 -8.69 -4.94
CA ILE A 116 -20.65 -8.98 -6.09
C ILE A 116 -21.30 -9.96 -7.08
N ALA A 117 -22.17 -10.87 -6.60
CA ALA A 117 -22.83 -11.85 -7.45
C ALA A 117 -23.87 -11.22 -8.41
N ASN A 118 -24.41 -10.06 -8.06
CA ASN A 118 -25.41 -9.33 -8.81
C ASN A 118 -24.89 -8.01 -9.43
N MET A 119 -23.61 -7.71 -9.28
CA MET A 119 -22.98 -6.52 -9.87
C MET A 119 -22.78 -6.67 -11.36
N THR A 120 -22.99 -5.59 -12.10
CA THR A 120 -22.57 -5.48 -13.50
C THR A 120 -21.06 -5.25 -13.56
N LYS A 121 -20.48 -5.40 -14.74
CA LYS A 121 -19.06 -5.09 -14.96
C LYS A 121 -18.73 -3.63 -14.61
N GLU A 122 -19.63 -2.74 -14.95
CA GLU A 122 -19.55 -1.30 -14.69
C GLU A 122 -19.58 -1.03 -13.18
N ASP A 123 -20.48 -1.65 -12.43
CA ASP A 123 -20.57 -1.53 -10.98
C ASP A 123 -19.29 -2.02 -10.29
N VAL A 124 -18.73 -3.16 -10.76
CA VAL A 124 -17.46 -3.68 -10.22
C VAL A 124 -16.30 -2.71 -10.48
N LEU A 125 -16.27 -2.07 -11.64
CA LEU A 125 -15.24 -1.08 -11.96
C LEU A 125 -15.38 0.19 -11.09
N GLU A 126 -16.60 0.66 -10.84
CA GLU A 126 -16.86 1.80 -9.96
C GLU A 126 -16.45 1.48 -8.51
N GLU A 127 -16.84 0.32 -7.98
CA GLU A 127 -16.41 -0.11 -6.64
C GLU A 127 -14.90 -0.25 -6.52
N MET A 128 -14.24 -0.83 -7.52
CA MET A 128 -12.78 -0.89 -7.55
C MET A 128 -12.15 0.51 -7.59
N PHE A 129 -12.77 1.44 -8.31
CA PHE A 129 -12.29 2.82 -8.37
C PHE A 129 -12.45 3.53 -7.02
N LEU A 130 -13.59 3.35 -6.34
CA LEU A 130 -13.85 3.84 -4.98
C LEU A 130 -12.83 3.32 -3.98
N ILE A 131 -12.51 2.03 -4.01
CA ILE A 131 -11.48 1.43 -3.15
C ILE A 131 -10.10 2.04 -3.41
N ILE A 132 -9.78 2.38 -4.67
CA ILE A 132 -8.50 2.97 -5.04
C ILE A 132 -8.48 4.48 -4.78
N SER A 133 -9.59 5.19 -5.03
CA SER A 133 -9.69 6.65 -4.86
C SER A 133 -9.98 7.09 -3.42
N GLY A 134 -10.63 6.22 -2.63
CA GLY A 134 -10.98 6.50 -1.23
C GLY A 134 -12.12 7.52 -1.06
N GLU A 135 -13.00 7.67 -2.06
CA GLU A 135 -14.25 8.44 -1.98
C GLU A 135 -15.40 7.61 -1.44
#